data_cabff4cec9181e0a505ede7b7fe6b4e3
#
_entry.id   cabff4cec9181e0a505ede7b7fe6b4e3
#
_cell.length_a   1.000
_cell.length_b   1.000
_cell.length_c   1.000
_cell.angle_alpha   90.00
_cell.angle_beta   90.00
_cell.angle_gamma   90.00
#
_symmetry.space_group_name_H-M   'P 1'
#
loop_
_entity.id
_entity.type
_entity.pdbx_description
1 polymer ?
#
loop_
_entity_poly.entity_id
_entity_poly.type
_entity_poly.pdbx_seq_one_letter_code
_entity_poly.pdbx_strand_id
1 'polypeptide(L)'
;MGHGTSHYANDVYAALDYRFKDLGHDNIHLATVEGYPTLENVIRLVKEQGAKKVILTPFMIVAGDHARNDMSGEDEDSWKNQFQAAGYEVECCLKGLGEYPAVQNMLIRHVTEVC
;
A
#
# COMPACT_ATOMS: atom_id res chain seq x y z
N MET A 1 -1.11 0.39 0.28
CA MET A 1 -2.26 -0.05 -0.57
C MET A 1 -2.03 0.33 -2.01
N GLY A 2 -1.85 -0.65 -2.89
CA GLY A 2 -1.83 -0.45 -4.34
C GLY A 2 -3.23 -0.62 -4.92
N HIS A 3 -3.46 -0.09 -6.11
CA HIS A 3 -4.74 -0.27 -6.80
C HIS A 3 -4.96 -1.73 -7.19
N GLY A 4 -3.99 -2.31 -7.87
CA GLY A 4 -4.10 -3.66 -8.41
C GLY A 4 -4.89 -3.69 -9.72
N THR A 5 -4.80 -4.82 -10.39
CA THR A 5 -5.48 -5.04 -11.67
C THR A 5 -5.63 -6.56 -11.91
N SER A 6 -6.57 -6.95 -12.75
CA SER A 6 -6.68 -8.33 -13.25
C SER A 6 -5.67 -8.63 -14.37
N HIS A 7 -4.98 -7.62 -14.87
CA HIS A 7 -3.94 -7.78 -15.90
C HIS A 7 -2.69 -8.44 -15.29
N TYR A 8 -1.92 -9.18 -16.08
CA TYR A 8 -0.69 -9.83 -15.61
C TYR A 8 0.36 -8.84 -15.09
N ALA A 9 0.33 -7.58 -15.50
CA ALA A 9 1.20 -6.54 -14.95
C ALA A 9 1.01 -6.34 -13.44
N ASN A 10 -0.03 -6.89 -12.84
CA ASN A 10 -0.25 -6.88 -11.39
C ASN A 10 0.88 -7.56 -10.62
N ASP A 11 1.66 -8.42 -11.26
CA ASP A 11 2.76 -9.14 -10.63
C ASP A 11 3.85 -8.21 -10.08
N VAL A 12 3.93 -6.97 -10.57
CA VAL A 12 4.86 -5.95 -10.04
C VAL A 12 4.62 -5.65 -8.56
N TYR A 13 3.39 -5.78 -8.07
CA TYR A 13 3.10 -5.55 -6.66
C TYR A 13 3.72 -6.61 -5.75
N ALA A 14 3.59 -7.89 -6.11
CA ALA A 14 4.22 -8.96 -5.35
C ALA A 14 5.76 -8.87 -5.44
N ALA A 15 6.29 -8.50 -6.59
CA ALA A 15 7.72 -8.30 -6.78
C ALA A 15 8.25 -7.15 -5.90
N LEU A 16 7.51 -6.05 -5.81
CA LEU A 16 7.87 -4.91 -4.95
C LEU A 16 7.81 -5.29 -3.48
N ASP A 17 6.78 -6.02 -3.07
CA ASP A 17 6.66 -6.50 -1.69
C ASP A 17 7.85 -7.36 -1.30
N TYR A 18 8.25 -8.29 -2.15
CA TYR A 18 9.44 -9.12 -1.94
C TYR A 18 10.70 -8.25 -1.85
N ARG A 19 10.81 -7.22 -2.68
CA ARG A 19 11.95 -6.31 -2.67
C ARG A 19 12.12 -5.58 -1.36
N PHE A 20 11.03 -5.18 -0.72
CA PHE A 20 11.09 -4.59 0.61
C PHE A 20 11.72 -5.55 1.63
N LYS A 21 11.33 -6.83 1.59
CA LYS A 21 11.90 -7.86 2.49
C LYS A 21 13.37 -8.11 2.19
N ASP A 22 13.73 -8.18 0.92
CA ASP A 22 15.12 -8.38 0.48
C ASP A 22 16.04 -7.24 0.96
N LEU A 23 15.50 -6.02 1.03
CA LEU A 23 16.21 -4.85 1.56
C LEU A 23 16.18 -4.75 3.10
N GLY A 24 15.61 -5.73 3.80
CA GLY A 24 15.56 -5.76 5.25
C GLY A 24 14.33 -5.09 5.89
N HIS A 25 13.34 -4.72 5.09
CA HIS A 25 12.11 -4.07 5.56
C HIS A 25 10.97 -5.08 5.73
N ASP A 26 11.09 -5.99 6.69
CA ASP A 26 10.09 -7.04 6.92
C ASP A 26 8.73 -6.51 7.41
N ASN A 27 8.70 -5.30 7.90
CA ASN A 27 7.51 -4.63 8.40
C ASN A 27 6.74 -3.82 7.35
N ILE A 28 7.24 -3.78 6.11
CA ILE A 28 6.55 -3.12 5.00
C ILE A 28 5.87 -4.20 4.15
N HIS A 29 4.56 -4.07 4.00
CA HIS A 29 3.75 -5.00 3.23
C HIS A 29 2.99 -4.25 2.14
N LEU A 30 2.92 -4.84 0.96
CA LEU A 30 2.11 -4.33 -0.12
C LEU A 30 0.89 -5.23 -0.33
N ALA A 31 -0.28 -4.64 -0.34
CA ALA A 31 -1.50 -5.31 -0.74
C ALA A 31 -2.27 -4.42 -1.72
N THR A 32 -3.16 -5.01 -2.49
CA THR A 32 -3.90 -4.33 -3.55
C THR A 32 -5.41 -4.38 -3.31
N VAL A 33 -6.13 -3.41 -3.87
CA VAL A 33 -7.60 -3.37 -3.82
C VAL A 33 -8.19 -4.42 -4.77
N GLU A 34 -7.68 -4.49 -6.00
CA GLU A 34 -8.29 -5.27 -7.08
C GLU A 34 -7.45 -6.45 -7.57
N GLY A 35 -6.33 -6.74 -6.91
CA GLY A 35 -5.45 -7.81 -7.36
C GLY A 35 -4.86 -8.61 -6.22
N TYR A 36 -3.68 -9.16 -6.44
CA TYR A 36 -2.90 -9.91 -5.46
C TYR A 36 -1.56 -9.19 -5.25
N PRO A 37 -1.00 -9.08 -4.04
CA PRO A 37 -1.51 -9.60 -2.76
C PRO A 37 -2.80 -8.91 -2.29
N THR A 38 -3.62 -9.66 -1.55
CA THR A 38 -4.87 -9.14 -0.99
C THR A 38 -4.68 -8.60 0.42
N LEU A 39 -5.65 -7.83 0.90
CA LEU A 39 -5.67 -7.38 2.29
C LEU A 39 -5.62 -8.55 3.28
N GLU A 40 -6.34 -9.63 2.99
CA GLU A 40 -6.37 -10.82 3.84
C GLU A 40 -4.98 -11.46 3.99
N ASN A 41 -4.19 -11.49 2.92
CA ASN A 41 -2.81 -11.97 2.98
C ASN A 41 -1.99 -11.14 3.97
N VAL A 42 -2.13 -9.82 3.91
CA VAL A 42 -1.36 -8.91 4.78
C VAL A 42 -1.84 -8.99 6.22
N ILE A 43 -3.15 -9.07 6.48
CA ILE A 43 -3.68 -9.24 7.84
C ILE A 43 -3.07 -10.49 8.49
N ARG A 44 -2.98 -11.59 7.76
CA ARG A 44 -2.36 -12.82 8.26
C ARG A 44 -0.89 -12.62 8.60
N LEU A 45 -0.12 -11.99 7.71
CA LEU A 45 1.32 -11.74 7.93
C LEU A 45 1.57 -10.82 9.13
N VAL A 46 0.78 -9.77 9.25
CA VAL A 46 0.87 -8.82 10.36
C VAL A 46 0.57 -9.51 11.69
N LYS A 47 -0.41 -10.42 11.71
CA LYS A 47 -0.73 -11.23 12.88
C LYS A 47 0.44 -12.15 13.27
N GLU A 48 1.05 -12.82 12.31
CA GLU A 48 2.21 -13.68 12.54
C GLU A 48 3.42 -12.91 13.08
N GLN A 49 3.56 -11.65 12.67
CA GLN A 49 4.64 -10.78 13.14
C GLN A 49 4.39 -10.19 14.53
N GLY A 50 3.19 -10.33 15.08
CA GLY A 50 2.85 -9.80 16.39
C GLY A 50 2.74 -8.27 16.45
N ALA A 51 2.46 -7.62 15.35
CA ALA A 51 2.29 -6.17 15.30
C ALA A 51 1.08 -5.72 16.12
N LYS A 52 1.15 -4.51 16.68
CA LYS A 52 0.06 -3.90 17.46
C LYS A 52 -0.56 -2.71 16.74
N LYS A 53 0.22 -2.04 15.92
CA LYS A 53 -0.18 -0.86 15.16
C LYS A 53 0.08 -1.07 13.68
N VAL A 54 -0.85 -0.62 12.86
CA VAL A 54 -0.75 -0.64 11.40
C VAL A 54 -0.85 0.79 10.88
N ILE A 55 0.07 1.14 9.99
CA ILE A 55 0.02 2.41 9.26
C ILE A 55 -0.36 2.08 7.82
N LEU A 56 -1.48 2.61 7.36
CA LEU A 56 -1.96 2.45 5.99
C LEU A 56 -1.56 3.67 5.17
N THR A 57 -0.95 3.42 4.03
CA THR A 57 -0.57 4.49 3.10
C THR A 57 -0.85 4.05 1.66
N PRO A 58 -1.31 4.95 0.79
CA PRO A 58 -1.55 4.58 -0.60
C PRO A 58 -0.23 4.48 -1.38
N PHE A 59 -0.12 3.44 -2.19
CA PHE A 59 0.94 3.31 -3.20
C PHE A 59 0.35 3.74 -4.55
N MET A 60 0.04 5.02 -4.64
CA MET A 60 -0.61 5.68 -5.78
C MET A 60 -0.05 7.08 -5.90
N ILE A 61 0.04 7.62 -7.12
CA ILE A 61 0.54 8.97 -7.35
C ILE A 61 -0.32 10.02 -6.60
N VAL A 62 -1.63 9.82 -6.59
CA VAL A 62 -2.60 10.68 -5.91
C VAL A 62 -3.37 9.87 -4.88
N ALA A 63 -3.56 10.41 -3.68
CA ALA A 63 -4.42 9.84 -2.66
C ALA A 63 -5.88 10.22 -2.97
N GLY A 64 -6.46 9.59 -3.98
CA GLY A 64 -7.82 9.85 -4.47
C GLY A 64 -8.88 8.97 -3.81
N ASP A 65 -9.92 8.64 -4.57
CA ASP A 65 -11.11 7.92 -4.07
C ASP A 65 -10.78 6.57 -3.43
N HIS A 66 -9.88 5.79 -4.02
CA HIS A 66 -9.48 4.50 -3.43
C HIS A 66 -8.81 4.66 -2.06
N ALA A 67 -7.95 5.66 -1.91
CA ALA A 67 -7.33 5.92 -0.62
C ALA A 67 -8.34 6.43 0.41
N ARG A 68 -9.26 7.28 -0.02
CA ARG A 68 -10.25 7.89 0.88
C ARG A 68 -11.37 6.95 1.27
N ASN A 69 -11.84 6.11 0.34
CA ASN A 69 -12.97 5.22 0.54
C ASN A 69 -12.53 3.81 0.92
N ASP A 70 -11.71 3.18 0.11
CA ASP A 70 -11.33 1.77 0.31
C ASP A 70 -10.33 1.59 1.46
N MET A 71 -9.43 2.54 1.65
CA MET A 71 -8.43 2.46 2.72
C MET A 71 -8.93 3.06 4.02
N SER A 72 -9.36 4.31 4.01
CA SER A 72 -9.68 5.07 5.23
C SER A 72 -11.14 5.43 5.40
N GLY A 73 -12.05 4.91 4.56
CA GLY A 73 -13.48 5.21 4.62
C GLY A 73 -14.18 4.65 5.85
N GLU A 74 -15.44 5.04 6.02
CA GLU A 74 -16.26 4.64 7.18
C GLU A 74 -16.94 3.29 7.03
N ASP A 75 -17.01 2.74 5.81
CA ASP A 75 -17.61 1.43 5.57
C ASP A 75 -16.84 0.33 6.30
N GLU A 76 -17.56 -0.70 6.73
CA GLU A 76 -16.95 -1.84 7.41
C GLU A 76 -15.93 -2.59 6.54
N ASP A 77 -16.07 -2.49 5.22
CA ASP A 77 -15.15 -3.09 4.23
C ASP A 77 -13.87 -2.28 4.02
N SER A 78 -13.77 -1.05 4.56
CA SER A 78 -12.54 -0.28 4.44
C SER A 78 -11.38 -1.01 5.13
N TRP A 79 -10.19 -0.83 4.61
CA TRP A 79 -8.99 -1.44 5.19
C TRP A 79 -8.78 -1.03 6.65
N LYS A 80 -9.01 0.26 6.95
CA LYS A 80 -8.94 0.78 8.32
C LYS A 80 -9.85 -0.02 9.25
N ASN A 81 -11.11 -0.16 8.88
CA ASN A 81 -12.09 -0.84 9.72
C ASN A 81 -11.84 -2.34 9.83
N GLN A 82 -11.36 -2.98 8.76
CA GLN A 82 -10.99 -4.40 8.81
C GLN A 82 -9.80 -4.65 9.75
N PHE A 83 -8.78 -3.80 9.73
CA PHE A 83 -7.67 -3.91 10.67
C PHE A 83 -8.10 -3.61 12.10
N GLN A 84 -8.95 -2.61 12.31
CA GLN A 84 -9.48 -2.30 13.64
C GLN A 84 -10.32 -3.46 14.20
N ALA A 85 -11.15 -4.08 13.35
CA ALA A 85 -11.93 -5.26 13.73
C ALA A 85 -11.05 -6.46 14.09
N ALA A 86 -9.86 -6.54 13.51
CA ALA A 86 -8.87 -7.57 13.82
C ALA A 86 -8.05 -7.25 15.08
N GLY A 87 -8.29 -6.11 15.73
CA GLY A 87 -7.67 -5.74 17.00
C GLY A 87 -6.45 -4.83 16.89
N TYR A 88 -6.18 -4.24 15.74
CA TYR A 88 -5.03 -3.35 15.55
C TYR A 88 -5.39 -1.89 15.78
N GLU A 89 -4.43 -1.13 16.30
CA GLU A 89 -4.46 0.32 16.20
C GLU A 89 -4.10 0.72 14.77
N VAL A 90 -4.88 1.61 14.15
CA VAL A 90 -4.69 1.97 12.74
C VAL A 90 -4.49 3.47 12.59
N GLU A 91 -3.45 3.84 11.86
CA GLU A 91 -3.19 5.20 11.40
C GLU A 91 -3.24 5.22 9.88
N CYS A 92 -3.94 6.20 9.30
CA CYS A 92 -4.02 6.36 7.84
C CYS A 92 -3.23 7.59 7.41
N CYS A 93 -2.27 7.39 6.51
CA CYS A 93 -1.52 8.46 5.87
C CYS A 93 -2.07 8.68 4.47
N LEU A 94 -2.86 9.75 4.27
CA LEU A 94 -3.50 10.09 2.99
C LEU A 94 -2.59 10.96 2.12
N LYS A 95 -1.36 10.51 1.92
CA LYS A 95 -0.37 11.21 1.10
C LYS A 95 -0.02 10.36 -0.12
N GLY A 96 -0.30 10.87 -1.32
CA GLY A 96 0.05 10.20 -2.57
C GLY A 96 1.56 10.25 -2.84
N LEU A 97 2.06 9.32 -3.64
CA LEU A 97 3.48 9.25 -3.99
C LEU A 97 3.99 10.53 -4.67
N GLY A 98 3.12 11.21 -5.44
CA GLY A 98 3.45 12.47 -6.11
C GLY A 98 3.75 13.64 -5.17
N GLU A 99 3.41 13.52 -3.88
CA GLU A 99 3.68 14.55 -2.87
C GLU A 99 5.05 14.39 -2.21
N TYR A 100 5.78 13.30 -2.49
CA TYR A 100 7.11 13.07 -1.92
C TYR A 100 8.19 13.63 -2.83
N PRO A 101 9.10 14.50 -2.32
CA PRO A 101 10.18 15.06 -3.13
C PRO A 101 11.06 14.00 -3.81
N ALA A 102 11.32 12.88 -3.14
CA ALA A 102 12.11 11.80 -3.71
C ALA A 102 11.47 11.21 -4.97
N VAL A 103 10.14 11.04 -4.97
CA VAL A 103 9.39 10.55 -6.13
C VAL A 103 9.34 11.60 -7.23
N GLN A 104 9.10 12.86 -6.88
CA GLN A 104 9.13 13.99 -7.82
C GLN A 104 10.47 14.07 -8.55
N ASN A 105 11.58 13.99 -7.82
CA ASN A 105 12.91 14.02 -8.37
C ASN A 105 13.20 12.83 -9.31
N MET A 106 12.69 11.66 -8.96
CA MET A 106 12.79 10.47 -9.78
C MET A 106 12.07 10.66 -11.13
N LEU A 107 10.85 11.22 -11.12
CA LEU A 107 10.07 11.49 -12.32
C LEU A 107 10.76 12.54 -13.19
N ILE A 108 11.28 13.62 -12.59
CA ILE A 108 12.02 14.67 -13.30
C ILE A 108 13.26 14.08 -13.99
N ARG A 109 14.00 13.23 -13.29
CA ARG A 109 15.17 12.55 -13.86
C ARG A 109 14.80 11.69 -15.07
N HIS A 110 13.71 10.93 -14.99
CA HIS A 110 13.25 10.12 -16.13
C HIS A 110 12.89 10.98 -17.33
N VAL A 111 12.25 12.11 -17.14
CA VAL A 111 11.96 13.06 -18.23
C VAL A 111 13.25 13.57 -18.85
N THR A 112 14.23 13.95 -18.03
CA THR A 112 15.52 14.45 -18.49
C THR A 112 16.29 13.41 -19.32
N GLU A 113 16.20 12.13 -18.95
CA GLU A 113 16.86 11.04 -19.63
C GLU A 113 16.30 10.74 -21.02
N VAL A 114 15.01 11.04 -21.27
CA VAL A 114 14.34 10.77 -22.55
C VAL A 114 14.16 12.03 -23.42
N CYS A 115 14.39 13.20 -22.90
CA CYS A 115 14.41 14.49 -23.61
C CYS A 115 15.88 14.99 -23.72
#